data_924008c551e180596938871ac9100ae8
#
_entry.id   924008c551e180596938871ac9100ae8
#
_cell.length_a   1.000
_cell.length_b   1.000
_cell.length_c   1.000
_cell.angle_alpha   90.00
_cell.angle_beta   90.00
_cell.angle_gamma   90.00
#
_symmetry.space_group_name_H-M   'P 1'
#
loop_
_entity.id
_entity.type
_entity.pdbx_description
1 polymer ?
#
loop_
_entity_poly.entity_id
_entity_poly.type
_entity_poly.pdbx_seq_one_letter_code
_entity_poly.pdbx_strand_id
1 'polypeptide(L)'
;MNAKTMFGILTSLVMLAGTACGVADGTSAEVDTSVQEDILSAKTFTADSSNVKLLGRNYLADDGTLWVVHSASGVEFSFTGTKASVTIVGDSGAGTAQNSGNEARFAVYVNGKLTMDELVTEPEKTYEIFSSDAEAETVVRIIKLSESANSTFGIKSIDAECTGGIQPTAPKDLKIEFIGDSITCGYGVDDEVKEHHFSTATENATKTYAFKTAENLDADWSFVSFSGHGIISGYTDNGQKQTQQTVPPYYAKLGRSYGSKSGDFLVQDKEWDFNSFVPDVIVINLGTNDDSYCKGDDEKAMEYAEAYEQFIEEVRSHNSDAQIICTLGIMGDRLYPFIEYAVSEYTEKTGDTKVSAMKF
;
A
#
# COMPACT_ATOMS: atom_id res chain seq x y z
N MET A 1 -29.81 -11.64 -41.61
CA MET A 1 -29.89 -13.08 -41.91
C MET A 1 -29.59 -13.84 -40.63
N ASN A 2 -30.56 -14.66 -40.20
CA ASN A 2 -30.57 -15.43 -38.95
C ASN A 2 -29.57 -16.58 -38.93
N ALA A 3 -29.01 -16.92 -37.76
CA ALA A 3 -28.85 -18.30 -37.35
C ALA A 3 -28.73 -18.36 -35.83
N LYS A 4 -29.75 -18.89 -35.18
CA LYS A 4 -29.77 -19.43 -33.81
C LYS A 4 -29.15 -20.82 -33.84
N THR A 5 -28.35 -21.18 -32.85
CA THR A 5 -28.03 -22.57 -32.58
C THR A 5 -28.28 -22.88 -31.12
N MET A 6 -29.15 -23.84 -30.85
CA MET A 6 -29.62 -24.37 -29.59
C MET A 6 -28.56 -25.27 -28.93
N PHE A 7 -28.45 -25.17 -27.62
CA PHE A 7 -27.74 -26.11 -26.77
C PHE A 7 -28.65 -27.29 -26.41
N GLY A 8 -28.17 -28.52 -26.67
CA GLY A 8 -28.80 -29.76 -26.25
C GLY A 8 -28.15 -30.31 -24.97
N ILE A 9 -28.97 -30.55 -23.98
CA ILE A 9 -28.60 -31.25 -22.73
C ILE A 9 -28.62 -32.76 -23.04
N LEU A 10 -27.51 -33.44 -22.73
CA LEU A 10 -27.41 -34.88 -22.80
C LEU A 10 -27.32 -35.45 -21.37
N THR A 11 -28.46 -35.98 -20.87
CA THR A 11 -28.54 -36.79 -19.67
C THR A 11 -28.36 -38.26 -20.06
N SER A 12 -27.27 -38.89 -19.63
CA SER A 12 -27.07 -40.33 -19.74
C SER A 12 -27.40 -41.03 -18.43
N LEU A 13 -28.51 -41.75 -18.46
CA LEU A 13 -28.96 -42.68 -17.43
C LEU A 13 -28.35 -44.04 -17.72
N VAL A 14 -27.51 -44.57 -16.81
CA VAL A 14 -27.04 -45.96 -16.85
C VAL A 14 -27.78 -46.77 -15.79
N MET A 15 -28.67 -47.67 -16.22
CA MET A 15 -29.20 -48.73 -15.40
C MET A 15 -28.28 -49.94 -15.47
N LEU A 16 -27.85 -50.42 -14.33
CA LEU A 16 -27.32 -51.81 -14.21
C LEU A 16 -28.20 -52.59 -13.24
N ALA A 17 -28.81 -53.65 -13.76
CA ALA A 17 -29.43 -54.70 -12.99
C ALA A 17 -28.35 -55.71 -12.59
N GLY A 18 -28.30 -56.08 -11.35
CA GLY A 18 -27.39 -57.11 -10.85
C GLY A 18 -28.02 -57.94 -9.74
N THR A 19 -27.89 -59.15 -9.80
CA THR A 19 -28.44 -60.26 -9.00
C THR A 19 -27.81 -60.35 -7.60
N ALA A 20 -28.64 -60.77 -6.64
CA ALA A 20 -28.34 -61.05 -5.23
C ALA A 20 -27.50 -62.32 -5.02
N CYS A 21 -26.65 -62.32 -4.01
CA CYS A 21 -26.62 -63.24 -2.86
C CYS A 21 -25.34 -63.02 -2.03
N GLY A 22 -25.46 -62.94 -0.72
CA GLY A 22 -24.32 -63.06 0.22
C GLY A 22 -24.50 -62.24 1.48
N VAL A 23 -25.01 -62.88 2.52
CA VAL A 23 -25.06 -62.32 3.90
C VAL A 23 -23.64 -62.21 4.46
N ALA A 24 -23.26 -61.06 4.92
CA ALA A 24 -22.17 -60.88 5.88
C ALA A 24 -22.45 -59.64 6.72
N ASP A 25 -22.42 -59.84 8.04
CA ASP A 25 -22.44 -58.83 9.08
C ASP A 25 -21.43 -57.69 8.75
N GLY A 26 -21.92 -56.47 8.67
CA GLY A 26 -21.09 -55.29 8.43
C GLY A 26 -21.64 -54.12 9.21
N THR A 27 -20.97 -53.79 10.29
CA THR A 27 -21.09 -52.51 10.99
C THR A 27 -21.19 -51.36 9.98
N SER A 28 -22.34 -50.70 9.93
CA SER A 28 -22.55 -49.47 9.22
C SER A 28 -21.69 -48.40 9.88
N ALA A 29 -20.57 -48.02 9.23
CA ALA A 29 -19.92 -46.78 9.52
C ALA A 29 -20.85 -45.66 9.06
N GLU A 30 -21.51 -45.00 9.98
CA GLU A 30 -22.13 -43.73 9.75
C GLU A 30 -21.01 -42.74 9.31
N VAL A 31 -21.03 -42.38 8.06
CA VAL A 31 -20.26 -41.22 7.60
C VAL A 31 -20.98 -40.01 8.19
N ASP A 32 -20.46 -39.52 9.32
CA ASP A 32 -20.85 -38.25 9.91
C ASP A 32 -20.42 -37.14 8.93
N THR A 33 -21.28 -36.86 7.98
CA THR A 33 -21.23 -35.64 7.21
C THR A 33 -21.96 -34.55 8.02
N SER A 34 -21.39 -34.17 9.15
CA SER A 34 -21.76 -32.93 9.81
C SER A 34 -21.28 -31.80 8.89
N VAL A 35 -22.13 -31.34 8.00
CA VAL A 35 -22.04 -30.04 7.40
C VAL A 35 -22.13 -29.06 8.56
N GLN A 36 -21.01 -28.58 9.04
CA GLN A 36 -20.96 -27.52 10.03
C GLN A 36 -21.58 -26.29 9.31
N GLU A 37 -22.85 -26.01 9.62
CA GLU A 37 -23.48 -24.79 9.16
C GLU A 37 -22.62 -23.63 9.69
N ASP A 38 -22.07 -22.82 8.80
CA ASP A 38 -21.37 -21.60 9.14
C ASP A 38 -22.39 -20.64 9.75
N ILE A 39 -22.39 -20.56 11.08
CA ILE A 39 -23.33 -19.73 11.84
C ILE A 39 -22.73 -18.34 12.02
N LEU A 40 -23.56 -17.31 11.82
CA LEU A 40 -23.23 -15.93 12.15
C LEU A 40 -22.77 -15.83 13.62
N SER A 41 -21.55 -15.38 13.84
CA SER A 41 -20.96 -15.25 15.18
C SER A 41 -19.92 -14.13 15.22
N ALA A 42 -19.80 -13.53 16.42
CA ALA A 42 -18.75 -12.54 16.68
C ALA A 42 -17.39 -13.23 16.81
N LYS A 43 -16.40 -12.77 16.04
CA LYS A 43 -15.03 -13.29 16.01
C LYS A 43 -14.05 -12.12 15.97
N THR A 44 -12.87 -12.34 16.56
CA THR A 44 -11.73 -11.41 16.50
C THR A 44 -10.64 -12.01 15.61
N PHE A 45 -10.06 -11.19 14.75
CA PHE A 45 -9.04 -11.57 13.78
C PHE A 45 -7.81 -10.68 13.92
N THR A 46 -6.62 -11.26 13.70
CA THR A 46 -5.39 -10.51 13.46
C THR A 46 -5.39 -9.98 12.02
N ALA A 47 -4.76 -8.82 11.80
CA ALA A 47 -4.62 -8.24 10.46
C ALA A 47 -3.39 -8.81 9.75
N ASP A 48 -3.29 -10.14 9.65
CA ASP A 48 -2.23 -10.85 8.94
C ASP A 48 -2.67 -11.30 7.53
N SER A 49 -1.73 -11.81 6.73
CA SER A 49 -1.98 -12.20 5.34
C SER A 49 -2.95 -13.37 5.17
N SER A 50 -3.30 -14.08 6.25
CA SER A 50 -4.33 -15.13 6.20
C SER A 50 -5.75 -14.56 6.27
N ASN A 51 -5.90 -13.37 6.83
CA ASN A 51 -7.17 -12.71 7.07
C ASN A 51 -7.39 -11.50 6.15
N VAL A 52 -6.31 -10.81 5.77
CA VAL A 52 -6.39 -9.58 4.98
C VAL A 52 -5.35 -9.54 3.87
N LYS A 53 -5.68 -8.88 2.76
CA LYS A 53 -4.71 -8.48 1.75
C LYS A 53 -3.95 -7.25 2.26
N LEU A 54 -2.63 -7.35 2.30
CA LEU A 54 -1.76 -6.23 2.66
C LEU A 54 -1.60 -5.28 1.46
N LEU A 55 -1.73 -3.99 1.71
CA LEU A 55 -1.56 -2.91 0.73
C LEU A 55 -0.30 -2.11 1.08
N GLY A 56 0.67 -2.05 0.17
CA GLY A 56 1.93 -1.34 0.40
C GLY A 56 2.79 -1.95 1.52
N ARG A 57 3.68 -1.14 2.13
CA ARG A 57 4.61 -1.59 3.17
C ARG A 57 3.99 -1.55 4.55
N ASN A 58 3.87 -2.71 5.16
CA ASN A 58 3.36 -2.93 6.51
C ASN A 58 4.32 -3.84 7.29
N TYR A 59 4.19 -3.86 8.61
CA TYR A 59 4.98 -4.72 9.49
C TYR A 59 4.12 -5.36 10.57
N LEU A 60 4.03 -6.69 10.55
CA LEU A 60 3.35 -7.45 11.60
C LEU A 60 4.32 -7.63 12.77
N ALA A 61 4.01 -7.02 13.90
CA ALA A 61 4.80 -7.12 15.11
C ALA A 61 4.51 -8.43 15.86
N ASP A 62 5.41 -8.81 16.80
CA ASP A 62 5.31 -10.05 17.56
C ASP A 62 4.05 -10.12 18.45
N ASP A 63 3.48 -8.98 18.82
CA ASP A 63 2.22 -8.88 19.58
C ASP A 63 0.96 -9.02 18.71
N GLY A 64 1.11 -9.24 17.40
CA GLY A 64 0.04 -9.38 16.44
C GLY A 64 -0.49 -8.05 15.88
N THR A 65 0.06 -6.90 16.28
CA THR A 65 -0.29 -5.59 15.73
C THR A 65 0.33 -5.42 14.34
N LEU A 66 -0.50 -5.13 13.32
CA LEU A 66 -0.02 -4.79 11.99
C LEU A 66 0.22 -3.27 11.90
N TRP A 67 1.48 -2.86 11.86
CA TRP A 67 1.86 -1.46 11.66
C TRP A 67 1.77 -1.05 10.20
N VAL A 68 0.92 -0.07 9.92
CA VAL A 68 0.70 0.54 8.61
C VAL A 68 1.61 1.75 8.46
N VAL A 69 2.53 1.70 7.50
CA VAL A 69 3.68 2.62 7.51
C VAL A 69 3.56 3.71 6.47
N HIS A 70 3.65 3.39 5.19
CA HIS A 70 3.69 4.40 4.13
C HIS A 70 2.33 4.98 3.75
N SER A 71 2.34 6.08 3.02
CA SER A 71 1.18 6.63 2.29
C SER A 71 0.55 5.52 1.44
N ALA A 72 -0.77 5.47 1.39
CA ALA A 72 -1.55 4.46 0.68
C ALA A 72 -1.32 3.00 1.11
N SER A 73 -0.58 2.75 2.22
CA SER A 73 -0.51 1.41 2.82
C SER A 73 -1.76 1.11 3.65
N GLY A 74 -2.02 -0.17 3.89
CA GLY A 74 -3.18 -0.60 4.66
C GLY A 74 -3.55 -2.05 4.46
N VAL A 75 -4.85 -2.34 4.56
CA VAL A 75 -5.41 -3.70 4.39
C VAL A 75 -6.70 -3.68 3.59
N GLU A 76 -6.99 -4.79 2.93
CA GLU A 76 -8.28 -5.03 2.29
C GLU A 76 -8.75 -6.46 2.56
N PHE A 77 -10.02 -6.61 2.96
CA PHE A 77 -10.62 -7.90 3.24
C PHE A 77 -12.10 -7.92 2.87
N SER A 78 -12.65 -9.12 2.74
CA SER A 78 -14.08 -9.35 2.53
C SER A 78 -14.64 -10.24 3.62
N PHE A 79 -15.94 -10.12 3.89
CA PHE A 79 -16.69 -10.99 4.79
C PHE A 79 -18.17 -10.97 4.45
N THR A 80 -18.90 -12.00 4.91
CA THR A 80 -20.37 -12.02 4.92
C THR A 80 -20.83 -11.90 6.35
N GLY A 81 -21.57 -10.84 6.69
CA GLY A 81 -21.96 -10.58 8.08
C GLY A 81 -22.78 -9.32 8.26
N THR A 82 -22.99 -8.97 9.55
CA THR A 82 -23.83 -7.83 9.94
C THR A 82 -23.03 -6.69 10.55
N LYS A 83 -21.81 -6.95 11.07
CA LYS A 83 -21.04 -5.93 11.77
C LYS A 83 -19.55 -6.16 11.62
N ALA A 84 -18.80 -5.05 11.55
CA ALA A 84 -17.35 -5.07 11.68
C ALA A 84 -16.84 -3.83 12.41
N SER A 85 -15.79 -4.00 13.21
CA SER A 85 -15.04 -2.93 13.85
C SER A 85 -13.54 -3.20 13.77
N VAL A 86 -12.74 -2.14 13.89
CA VAL A 86 -11.28 -2.22 13.90
C VAL A 86 -10.74 -1.49 15.11
N THR A 87 -9.81 -2.11 15.84
CA THR A 87 -9.06 -1.44 16.90
C THR A 87 -7.75 -0.92 16.34
N ILE A 88 -7.62 0.40 16.31
CA ILE A 88 -6.43 1.13 15.85
C ILE A 88 -5.61 1.54 17.07
N VAL A 89 -4.31 1.37 16.98
CA VAL A 89 -3.33 1.92 17.93
C VAL A 89 -2.49 2.97 17.23
N GLY A 90 -2.24 4.08 17.91
CA GLY A 90 -1.34 5.11 17.42
C GLY A 90 0.12 4.78 17.72
N ASP A 91 1.03 5.45 17.00
CA ASP A 91 2.44 5.42 17.35
C ASP A 91 2.72 6.19 18.67
N SER A 92 3.99 6.26 19.09
CA SER A 92 4.37 6.91 20.36
C SER A 92 4.05 8.41 20.44
N GLY A 93 3.70 9.03 19.31
CA GLY A 93 3.29 10.44 19.22
C GLY A 93 1.79 10.64 19.40
N ALA A 94 0.98 9.60 19.22
CA ALA A 94 -0.48 9.71 19.28
C ALA A 94 -0.97 10.18 20.65
N GLY A 95 -1.86 11.17 20.65
CA GLY A 95 -2.40 11.76 21.87
C GLY A 95 -1.44 12.70 22.61
N THR A 96 -0.25 12.99 22.07
CA THR A 96 0.70 13.93 22.66
C THR A 96 0.58 15.31 22.02
N ALA A 97 0.83 16.37 22.80
CA ALA A 97 0.85 17.74 22.29
C ALA A 97 1.97 17.97 21.24
N GLN A 98 3.04 17.16 21.27
CA GLN A 98 4.17 17.24 20.34
C GLN A 98 3.78 16.74 18.93
N ASN A 99 2.77 15.89 18.82
CA ASN A 99 2.31 15.34 17.55
C ASN A 99 1.09 16.08 16.98
N SER A 100 0.63 17.15 17.61
CA SER A 100 -0.53 17.92 17.14
C SER A 100 -0.30 18.45 15.72
N GLY A 101 -1.18 18.06 14.79
CA GLY A 101 -1.06 18.34 13.35
C GLY A 101 -0.20 17.36 12.55
N ASN A 102 0.35 16.32 13.22
CA ASN A 102 1.16 15.26 12.60
C ASN A 102 0.61 13.85 12.87
N GLU A 103 -0.61 13.74 13.35
CA GLU A 103 -1.28 12.46 13.62
C GLU A 103 -1.45 11.64 12.34
N ALA A 104 -1.39 10.32 12.45
CA ALA A 104 -1.66 9.47 11.29
C ALA A 104 -3.12 9.66 10.83
N ARG A 105 -3.32 9.89 9.53
CA ARG A 105 -4.64 9.98 8.92
C ARG A 105 -4.95 8.69 8.17
N PHE A 106 -6.14 8.14 8.36
CA PHE A 106 -6.59 6.96 7.65
C PHE A 106 -8.03 7.10 7.14
N ALA A 107 -8.35 6.34 6.11
CA ALA A 107 -9.69 6.22 5.57
C ALA A 107 -10.17 4.77 5.56
N VAL A 108 -11.49 4.60 5.69
CA VAL A 108 -12.18 3.33 5.50
C VAL A 108 -13.11 3.43 4.32
N TYR A 109 -12.98 2.47 3.41
CA TYR A 109 -13.89 2.30 2.29
C TYR A 109 -14.67 1.00 2.49
N VAL A 110 -15.99 1.07 2.34
CA VAL A 110 -16.88 -0.09 2.36
C VAL A 110 -17.51 -0.22 0.97
N ASN A 111 -17.28 -1.35 0.32
CA ASN A 111 -17.73 -1.60 -1.06
C ASN A 111 -17.32 -0.47 -2.03
N GLY A 112 -16.08 0.02 -1.89
CA GLY A 112 -15.50 1.10 -2.70
C GLY A 112 -15.97 2.51 -2.33
N LYS A 113 -16.88 2.67 -1.36
CA LYS A 113 -17.36 3.97 -0.92
C LYS A 113 -16.64 4.41 0.35
N LEU A 114 -16.10 5.63 0.38
CA LEU A 114 -15.54 6.25 1.57
C LEU A 114 -16.63 6.38 2.66
N THR A 115 -16.40 5.77 3.82
CA THR A 115 -17.32 5.81 4.96
C THR A 115 -16.72 6.46 6.20
N MET A 116 -15.38 6.53 6.28
CA MET A 116 -14.66 7.12 7.41
C MET A 116 -13.36 7.76 6.93
N ASP A 117 -13.00 8.89 7.51
CA ASP A 117 -11.72 9.62 7.29
C ASP A 117 -11.37 10.28 8.63
N GLU A 118 -10.35 9.76 9.31
CA GLU A 118 -10.06 10.06 10.71
C GLU A 118 -8.57 10.26 10.95
N LEU A 119 -8.27 11.06 11.98
CA LEU A 119 -6.93 11.20 12.56
C LEU A 119 -6.79 10.30 13.79
N VAL A 120 -5.64 9.65 13.94
CA VAL A 120 -5.32 8.80 15.09
C VAL A 120 -4.83 9.68 16.24
N THR A 121 -5.77 10.28 16.94
CA THR A 121 -5.51 11.23 18.04
C THR A 121 -5.44 10.58 19.42
N GLU A 122 -5.74 9.29 19.51
CA GLU A 122 -5.73 8.52 20.75
C GLU A 122 -4.72 7.37 20.68
N PRO A 123 -4.09 6.97 21.78
CA PRO A 123 -3.17 5.82 21.78
C PRO A 123 -3.81 4.52 21.33
N GLU A 124 -5.10 4.32 21.61
CA GLU A 124 -5.89 3.18 21.16
C GLU A 124 -7.36 3.57 21.06
N LYS A 125 -8.01 3.16 19.96
CA LYS A 125 -9.45 3.38 19.76
C LYS A 125 -10.05 2.33 18.83
N THR A 126 -11.26 1.88 19.19
CA THR A 126 -12.05 0.98 18.34
C THR A 126 -13.08 1.78 17.54
N TYR A 127 -13.11 1.54 16.23
CA TYR A 127 -14.03 2.17 15.28
C TYR A 127 -14.99 1.12 14.73
N GLU A 128 -16.31 1.37 14.78
CA GLU A 128 -17.29 0.60 14.02
C GLU A 128 -17.16 1.01 12.55
N ILE A 129 -16.80 0.06 11.68
CA ILE A 129 -16.52 0.32 10.25
C ILE A 129 -17.63 -0.18 9.33
N PHE A 130 -18.49 -1.07 9.84
CA PHE A 130 -19.66 -1.58 9.13
C PHE A 130 -20.74 -2.02 10.09
N SER A 131 -22.00 -1.73 9.74
CA SER A 131 -23.19 -2.24 10.43
C SER A 131 -24.36 -2.37 9.45
N SER A 132 -25.12 -3.47 9.54
CA SER A 132 -26.29 -3.78 8.70
C SER A 132 -27.31 -4.60 9.48
N ASP A 133 -28.60 -4.40 9.19
CA ASP A 133 -29.70 -5.17 9.80
C ASP A 133 -29.79 -6.62 9.27
N ALA A 134 -29.11 -6.92 8.17
CA ALA A 134 -29.06 -8.25 7.56
C ALA A 134 -27.63 -8.58 7.10
N GLU A 135 -27.32 -9.86 7.00
CA GLU A 135 -26.04 -10.31 6.44
C GLU A 135 -25.85 -9.76 5.03
N ALA A 136 -24.67 -9.22 4.78
CA ALA A 136 -24.26 -8.70 3.48
C ALA A 136 -22.82 -9.13 3.17
N GLU A 137 -22.56 -9.47 1.91
CA GLU A 137 -21.20 -9.60 1.41
C GLU A 137 -20.58 -8.19 1.32
N THR A 138 -19.49 -8.00 2.01
CA THR A 138 -18.88 -6.68 2.22
C THR A 138 -17.39 -6.73 2.01
N VAL A 139 -16.86 -5.79 1.23
CA VAL A 139 -15.43 -5.52 1.08
C VAL A 139 -15.08 -4.28 1.88
N VAL A 140 -14.07 -4.39 2.74
CA VAL A 140 -13.55 -3.28 3.53
C VAL A 140 -12.10 -3.03 3.14
N ARG A 141 -11.77 -1.76 2.89
CA ARG A 141 -10.39 -1.28 2.72
C ARG A 141 -10.09 -0.24 3.77
N ILE A 142 -9.04 -0.44 4.54
CA ILE A 142 -8.48 0.53 5.50
C ILE A 142 -7.16 0.99 4.93
N ILE A 143 -7.01 2.30 4.70
CA ILE A 143 -5.85 2.85 4.00
C ILE A 143 -5.32 4.09 4.72
N LYS A 144 -3.99 4.17 4.85
CA LYS A 144 -3.30 5.33 5.41
C LYS A 144 -3.23 6.45 4.38
N LEU A 145 -3.65 7.64 4.76
CA LEU A 145 -3.69 8.81 3.88
C LEU A 145 -2.42 9.66 3.96
N SER A 146 -1.78 9.72 5.15
CA SER A 146 -0.60 10.53 5.42
C SER A 146 0.71 9.73 5.30
N GLU A 147 1.86 10.43 5.21
CA GLU A 147 3.18 9.79 5.08
C GLU A 147 3.73 9.23 6.42
N SER A 148 4.71 8.33 6.32
CA SER A 148 5.32 7.67 7.48
C SER A 148 6.23 8.58 8.30
N ALA A 149 6.84 9.60 7.67
CA ALA A 149 7.81 10.46 8.33
C ALA A 149 7.19 11.19 9.54
N ASN A 150 5.93 11.57 9.45
CA ASN A 150 5.19 12.24 10.51
C ASN A 150 4.65 11.27 11.56
N SER A 151 3.99 10.20 11.12
CA SER A 151 3.32 9.24 12.02
C SER A 151 2.95 7.94 11.32
N THR A 152 2.70 6.92 12.14
CA THR A 152 2.19 5.60 11.73
C THR A 152 1.00 5.22 12.61
N PHE A 153 0.26 4.19 12.22
CA PHE A 153 -0.70 3.54 13.10
C PHE A 153 -0.63 2.02 12.97
N GLY A 154 -1.10 1.32 13.99
CA GLY A 154 -1.21 -0.13 13.99
C GLY A 154 -2.68 -0.59 13.97
N ILE A 155 -2.97 -1.68 13.27
CA ILE A 155 -4.21 -2.42 13.37
C ILE A 155 -3.99 -3.53 14.39
N LYS A 156 -4.60 -3.41 15.58
CA LYS A 156 -4.46 -4.35 16.68
C LYS A 156 -5.37 -5.57 16.52
N SER A 157 -6.61 -5.32 16.10
CA SER A 157 -7.59 -6.37 15.82
C SER A 157 -8.65 -5.90 14.84
N ILE A 158 -9.28 -6.87 14.18
CA ILE A 158 -10.50 -6.71 13.39
C ILE A 158 -11.55 -7.60 14.05
N ASP A 159 -12.66 -7.02 14.50
CA ASP A 159 -13.77 -7.77 15.08
C ASP A 159 -14.92 -7.77 14.08
N ALA A 160 -15.49 -8.93 13.79
CA ALA A 160 -16.62 -9.06 12.88
C ALA A 160 -17.67 -10.03 13.40
N GLU A 161 -18.92 -9.67 13.24
CA GLU A 161 -20.06 -10.59 13.37
C GLU A 161 -20.34 -11.13 11.96
N CYS A 162 -19.82 -12.31 11.69
CA CYS A 162 -19.72 -12.86 10.33
C CYS A 162 -19.92 -14.37 10.28
N THR A 163 -20.28 -14.84 9.11
CA THR A 163 -20.35 -16.25 8.72
C THR A 163 -19.05 -16.63 8.01
N GLY A 164 -18.39 -17.72 8.41
CA GLY A 164 -17.15 -18.21 7.77
C GLY A 164 -15.85 -17.45 8.13
N GLY A 165 -15.93 -16.21 8.64
CA GLY A 165 -14.77 -15.37 8.96
C GLY A 165 -14.52 -14.26 7.92
N ILE A 166 -13.37 -13.57 8.05
CA ILE A 166 -12.90 -12.60 7.06
C ILE A 166 -11.88 -13.26 6.13
N GLN A 167 -11.77 -12.75 4.90
CA GLN A 167 -10.86 -13.29 3.88
C GLN A 167 -10.12 -12.16 3.17
N PRO A 168 -8.84 -12.35 2.81
CA PRO A 168 -8.13 -11.40 1.96
C PRO A 168 -8.81 -11.29 0.59
N THR A 169 -8.89 -10.10 0.04
CA THR A 169 -9.31 -9.92 -1.36
C THR A 169 -8.22 -10.46 -2.30
N ALA A 170 -8.59 -10.82 -3.52
CA ALA A 170 -7.64 -11.34 -4.49
C ALA A 170 -6.57 -10.30 -4.84
N PRO A 171 -5.30 -10.70 -5.04
CA PRO A 171 -4.28 -9.83 -5.58
C PRO A 171 -4.63 -9.45 -7.03
N LYS A 172 -4.17 -8.27 -7.45
CA LYS A 172 -4.25 -7.83 -8.84
C LYS A 172 -3.12 -8.44 -9.68
N ASP A 173 -3.35 -8.56 -10.99
CA ASP A 173 -2.33 -9.08 -11.92
C ASP A 173 -1.16 -8.11 -12.08
N LEU A 174 -1.42 -6.78 -12.06
CA LEU A 174 -0.41 -5.74 -12.16
C LEU A 174 -0.06 -5.17 -10.78
N LYS A 175 1.24 -4.98 -10.54
CA LYS A 175 1.77 -4.39 -9.30
C LYS A 175 2.69 -3.23 -9.63
N ILE A 176 2.44 -2.07 -9.03
CA ILE A 176 3.22 -0.85 -9.28
C ILE A 176 3.78 -0.31 -7.98
N GLU A 177 5.10 -0.08 -7.93
CA GLU A 177 5.71 0.69 -6.85
C GLU A 177 5.96 2.13 -7.30
N PHE A 178 5.59 3.10 -6.45
CA PHE A 178 5.84 4.52 -6.69
C PHE A 178 6.83 5.04 -5.65
N ILE A 179 7.96 5.52 -6.13
CA ILE A 179 9.01 6.13 -5.32
C ILE A 179 8.98 7.64 -5.57
N GLY A 180 8.85 8.44 -4.50
CA GLY A 180 8.66 9.87 -4.71
C GLY A 180 8.81 10.73 -3.45
N ASP A 181 8.33 11.95 -3.59
CA ASP A 181 8.34 12.98 -2.57
C ASP A 181 6.93 13.39 -2.12
N SER A 182 6.73 14.65 -1.73
CA SER A 182 5.44 15.22 -1.32
C SER A 182 4.34 15.09 -2.38
N ILE A 183 4.69 15.09 -3.66
CA ILE A 183 3.75 14.93 -4.78
C ILE A 183 3.12 13.53 -4.75
N THR A 184 3.92 12.53 -4.36
CA THR A 184 3.48 11.13 -4.22
C THR A 184 2.78 10.89 -2.88
N CYS A 185 3.19 11.57 -1.79
CA CYS A 185 2.51 11.51 -0.50
C CYS A 185 1.11 12.13 -0.54
N GLY A 186 0.88 13.15 -1.37
CA GLY A 186 -0.36 13.93 -1.39
C GLY A 186 -0.35 15.07 -0.37
N TYR A 187 0.83 15.65 -0.13
CA TYR A 187 1.06 16.77 0.78
C TYR A 187 0.14 17.95 0.45
N GLY A 188 -0.70 18.36 1.42
CA GLY A 188 -1.57 19.51 1.30
C GLY A 188 -2.64 19.44 0.20
N VAL A 189 -2.90 18.25 -0.38
CA VAL A 189 -3.84 18.11 -1.51
C VAL A 189 -5.29 18.41 -1.12
N ASP A 190 -5.62 18.33 0.16
CA ASP A 190 -6.93 18.65 0.72
C ASP A 190 -7.01 20.09 1.28
N ASP A 191 -5.94 20.88 1.18
CA ASP A 191 -5.93 22.27 1.65
C ASP A 191 -6.19 23.23 0.48
N GLU A 192 -7.21 24.07 0.63
CA GLU A 192 -7.58 25.09 -0.35
C GLU A 192 -6.83 26.43 -0.12
N VAL A 193 -6.10 26.57 1.00
CA VAL A 193 -5.47 27.81 1.42
C VAL A 193 -3.96 27.65 1.48
N LYS A 194 -3.26 28.27 0.53
CA LYS A 194 -1.80 28.17 0.35
C LYS A 194 -0.98 28.59 1.58
N GLU A 195 -1.50 29.51 2.37
CA GLU A 195 -0.83 30.12 3.52
C GLU A 195 -0.93 29.28 4.80
N HIS A 196 -1.75 28.21 4.79
CA HIS A 196 -1.83 27.32 5.93
C HIS A 196 -0.51 26.55 6.12
N HIS A 197 -0.15 26.36 7.38
CA HIS A 197 0.91 25.42 7.72
C HIS A 197 0.46 23.99 7.44
N PHE A 198 1.41 23.16 7.01
CA PHE A 198 1.15 21.75 6.79
C PHE A 198 0.56 21.05 8.03
N SER A 199 -0.38 20.20 7.76
CA SER A 199 -0.92 19.23 8.70
C SER A 199 -1.25 17.93 7.97
N THR A 200 -1.04 16.80 8.60
CA THR A 200 -1.46 15.49 8.07
C THR A 200 -2.97 15.41 7.80
N ALA A 201 -3.77 16.28 8.44
CA ALA A 201 -5.19 16.43 8.16
C ALA A 201 -5.51 16.87 6.71
N THR A 202 -4.53 17.47 6.03
CA THR A 202 -4.68 17.92 4.63
C THR A 202 -3.88 17.08 3.64
N GLU A 203 -3.16 16.07 4.12
CA GLU A 203 -2.41 15.12 3.30
C GLU A 203 -3.29 13.94 2.90
N ASN A 204 -3.32 13.58 1.62
CA ASN A 204 -4.18 12.52 1.13
C ASN A 204 -3.60 11.78 -0.07
N ALA A 205 -2.98 10.62 0.20
CA ALA A 205 -2.35 9.79 -0.82
C ALA A 205 -3.33 9.30 -1.90
N THR A 206 -4.61 9.11 -1.57
CA THR A 206 -5.61 8.62 -2.53
C THR A 206 -6.00 9.64 -3.60
N LYS A 207 -5.59 10.89 -3.44
CA LYS A 207 -5.82 11.97 -4.43
C LYS A 207 -4.64 12.22 -5.35
N THR A 208 -3.52 11.49 -5.16
CA THR A 208 -2.28 11.67 -5.94
C THR A 208 -2.37 11.04 -7.33
N TYR A 209 -1.43 11.44 -8.19
CA TYR A 209 -1.26 10.82 -9.50
C TYR A 209 -0.98 9.32 -9.37
N ALA A 210 -0.15 8.91 -8.39
CA ALA A 210 0.27 7.55 -8.17
C ALA A 210 -0.92 6.63 -7.85
N PHE A 211 -1.73 7.02 -6.87
CA PHE A 211 -2.91 6.24 -6.48
C PHE A 211 -3.93 6.14 -7.62
N LYS A 212 -4.23 7.27 -8.29
CA LYS A 212 -5.16 7.29 -9.42
C LYS A 212 -4.67 6.46 -10.60
N THR A 213 -3.35 6.44 -10.84
CA THR A 213 -2.76 5.59 -11.89
C THR A 213 -2.95 4.11 -11.54
N ALA A 214 -2.63 3.71 -10.30
CA ALA A 214 -2.82 2.33 -9.86
C ALA A 214 -4.30 1.89 -9.95
N GLU A 215 -5.24 2.71 -9.48
CA GLU A 215 -6.67 2.39 -9.58
C GLU A 215 -7.17 2.32 -11.03
N ASN A 216 -6.75 3.25 -11.90
CA ASN A 216 -7.16 3.27 -13.31
C ASN A 216 -6.62 2.06 -14.10
N LEU A 217 -5.47 1.53 -13.70
CA LEU A 217 -4.85 0.35 -14.30
C LEU A 217 -5.27 -0.96 -13.62
N ASP A 218 -6.15 -0.91 -12.63
CA ASP A 218 -6.55 -2.06 -11.79
C ASP A 218 -5.33 -2.78 -11.20
N ALA A 219 -4.38 -2.02 -10.64
CA ALA A 219 -3.14 -2.52 -10.10
C ALA A 219 -3.14 -2.53 -8.56
N ASP A 220 -2.38 -3.46 -7.97
CA ASP A 220 -1.90 -3.33 -6.60
C ASP A 220 -0.75 -2.33 -6.55
N TRP A 221 -0.55 -1.67 -5.42
CA TRP A 221 0.42 -0.59 -5.28
C TRP A 221 1.27 -0.67 -4.02
N SER A 222 2.46 -0.08 -4.09
CA SER A 222 3.33 0.23 -2.97
C SER A 222 3.86 1.64 -3.14
N PHE A 223 3.89 2.44 -2.07
CA PHE A 223 4.47 3.78 -2.08
C PHE A 223 5.69 3.82 -1.18
N VAL A 224 6.77 4.44 -1.68
CA VAL A 224 7.95 4.81 -0.90
C VAL A 224 8.19 6.29 -1.11
N SER A 225 7.58 7.13 -0.27
CA SER A 225 7.61 8.57 -0.47
C SER A 225 7.72 9.34 0.83
N PHE A 226 8.47 10.46 0.78
CA PHE A 226 8.70 11.32 1.92
C PHE A 226 8.71 12.79 1.46
N SER A 227 7.87 13.62 2.07
CA SER A 227 7.78 15.03 1.73
C SER A 227 9.08 15.77 2.01
N GLY A 228 9.48 16.65 1.09
CA GLY A 228 10.70 17.43 1.19
C GLY A 228 11.99 16.66 0.88
N HIS A 229 11.93 15.36 0.50
CA HIS A 229 13.12 14.55 0.24
C HIS A 229 13.46 14.50 -1.25
N GLY A 230 14.75 14.44 -1.56
CA GLY A 230 15.28 14.28 -2.92
C GLY A 230 16.22 13.08 -3.06
N ILE A 231 17.02 13.08 -4.09
CA ILE A 231 18.10 12.09 -4.33
C ILE A 231 19.37 12.51 -3.57
N ILE A 232 19.84 13.75 -3.78
CA ILE A 232 21.07 14.26 -3.14
C ILE A 232 20.78 15.33 -2.08
N SER A 233 19.62 15.98 -2.17
CA SER A 233 19.23 17.05 -1.25
C SER A 233 17.74 17.11 -1.05
N GLY A 234 17.32 17.28 0.18
CA GLY A 234 15.96 17.74 0.47
C GLY A 234 15.75 19.18 0.02
N TYR A 235 14.49 19.64 0.20
CA TYR A 235 14.11 21.01 -0.09
C TYR A 235 14.96 22.03 0.70
N THR A 236 15.39 23.09 0.01
CA THR A 236 16.13 24.20 0.62
C THR A 236 15.71 25.54 0.02
N ASP A 237 15.49 26.53 0.86
CA ASP A 237 15.24 27.91 0.47
C ASP A 237 16.53 28.75 0.35
N ASN A 238 17.57 28.38 1.10
CA ASN A 238 18.85 29.09 1.19
C ASN A 238 19.95 28.53 0.28
N GLY A 239 19.67 27.43 -0.47
CA GLY A 239 20.64 26.77 -1.37
C GLY A 239 21.69 25.91 -0.66
N GLN A 240 21.55 25.64 0.64
CA GLN A 240 22.40 24.69 1.34
C GLN A 240 21.88 23.26 1.14
N LYS A 241 22.79 22.34 0.86
CA LYS A 241 22.47 20.92 0.65
C LYS A 241 21.90 20.27 1.91
N GLN A 242 20.72 19.66 1.80
CA GLN A 242 20.01 19.00 2.91
C GLN A 242 20.19 17.47 2.83
N THR A 243 21.36 16.97 3.18
CA THR A 243 21.73 15.54 3.02
C THR A 243 20.98 14.57 3.94
N GLN A 244 20.31 15.08 4.98
CA GLN A 244 19.50 14.26 5.89
C GLN A 244 18.08 14.00 5.37
N GLN A 245 17.70 14.68 4.28
CA GLN A 245 16.39 14.58 3.67
C GLN A 245 16.52 14.03 2.24
N THR A 246 16.94 12.76 2.16
CA THR A 246 17.06 12.05 0.88
C THR A 246 16.33 10.71 0.96
N VAL A 247 15.84 10.22 -0.18
CA VAL A 247 15.05 8.98 -0.29
C VAL A 247 15.94 7.72 -0.29
N PRO A 248 17.09 7.68 -1.01
CA PRO A 248 17.84 6.43 -1.18
C PRO A 248 18.16 5.69 0.10
N PRO A 249 18.62 6.31 1.21
CA PRO A 249 18.96 5.57 2.44
C PRO A 249 17.77 4.83 3.10
N TYR A 250 16.55 5.15 2.70
CA TYR A 250 15.32 4.59 3.27
C TYR A 250 14.58 3.65 2.31
N TYR A 251 15.07 3.48 1.07
CA TYR A 251 14.42 2.61 0.09
C TYR A 251 14.39 1.14 0.55
N ALA A 252 15.50 0.64 1.08
CA ALA A 252 15.59 -0.71 1.63
C ALA A 252 15.04 -0.83 3.07
N LYS A 253 14.52 0.25 3.63
CA LYS A 253 13.93 0.24 4.97
C LYS A 253 12.41 0.10 4.93
N LEU A 254 11.84 -0.29 6.05
CA LEU A 254 10.38 -0.33 6.20
C LEU A 254 9.75 1.06 5.99
N GLY A 255 10.46 2.12 6.38
CA GLY A 255 10.01 3.51 6.22
C GLY A 255 10.99 4.49 6.87
N ARG A 256 10.52 5.72 7.08
CA ARG A 256 11.24 6.77 7.81
C ARG A 256 10.31 7.42 8.82
N SER A 257 10.82 7.76 10.01
CA SER A 257 10.12 8.50 11.05
C SER A 257 10.97 9.66 11.56
N TYR A 258 10.34 10.78 11.88
CA TYR A 258 10.97 11.90 12.59
C TYR A 258 11.17 11.64 14.09
N GLY A 259 10.88 10.44 14.59
CA GLY A 259 11.17 10.00 15.94
C GLY A 259 10.02 9.29 16.65
N SER A 260 8.81 9.30 16.09
CA SER A 260 7.71 8.49 16.60
C SER A 260 7.98 7.01 16.37
N LYS A 261 7.78 6.21 17.43
CA LYS A 261 7.95 4.75 17.39
C LYS A 261 6.63 4.05 17.08
N SER A 262 6.70 3.08 16.17
CA SER A 262 5.66 2.10 15.92
C SER A 262 5.81 0.98 16.95
N GLY A 263 4.98 0.98 18.01
CA GLY A 263 5.24 0.11 19.17
C GLY A 263 6.55 0.47 19.87
N ASP A 264 7.54 -0.41 19.82
CA ASP A 264 8.85 -0.26 20.46
C ASP A 264 10.01 0.10 19.50
N PHE A 265 9.76 0.15 18.17
CA PHE A 265 10.78 0.35 17.15
C PHE A 265 10.57 1.63 16.32
N LEU A 266 11.63 2.13 15.71
CA LEU A 266 11.56 3.12 14.63
C LEU A 266 11.47 2.37 13.29
N VAL A 267 10.62 2.83 12.38
CA VAL A 267 10.40 2.15 11.09
C VAL A 267 11.66 2.07 10.22
N GLN A 268 12.61 3.01 10.35
CA GLN A 268 13.90 2.96 9.67
C GLN A 268 14.89 1.94 10.27
N ASP A 269 14.62 1.37 11.45
CA ASP A 269 15.46 0.32 12.05
C ASP A 269 15.11 -1.08 11.51
N LYS A 270 14.02 -1.19 10.75
CA LYS A 270 13.58 -2.43 10.10
C LYS A 270 13.93 -2.41 8.62
N GLU A 271 14.51 -3.51 8.14
CA GLU A 271 14.70 -3.74 6.71
C GLU A 271 13.36 -4.10 6.06
N TRP A 272 13.19 -3.70 4.80
CA TRP A 272 12.05 -4.14 4.00
C TRP A 272 12.33 -5.50 3.35
N ASP A 273 11.40 -6.42 3.44
CA ASP A 273 11.45 -7.68 2.69
C ASP A 273 10.84 -7.47 1.30
N PHE A 274 11.69 -7.32 0.30
CA PHE A 274 11.27 -7.10 -1.10
C PHE A 274 10.47 -8.28 -1.69
N ASN A 275 10.50 -9.48 -1.08
CA ASN A 275 9.65 -10.59 -1.50
C ASN A 275 8.17 -10.38 -1.10
N SER A 276 7.89 -9.49 -0.16
CA SER A 276 6.52 -9.18 0.27
C SER A 276 5.72 -8.43 -0.80
N PHE A 277 6.41 -7.67 -1.66
CA PHE A 277 5.79 -6.99 -2.80
C PHE A 277 6.79 -6.92 -3.95
N VAL A 278 6.56 -7.72 -4.98
CA VAL A 278 7.40 -7.77 -6.19
C VAL A 278 6.69 -6.99 -7.29
N PRO A 279 7.11 -5.76 -7.62
CA PRO A 279 6.45 -4.92 -8.62
C PRO A 279 6.77 -5.36 -10.04
N ASP A 280 5.79 -5.22 -10.95
CA ASP A 280 5.99 -5.31 -12.40
C ASP A 280 6.54 -3.99 -12.96
N VAL A 281 6.12 -2.87 -12.35
CA VAL A 281 6.51 -1.52 -12.75
C VAL A 281 6.93 -0.71 -11.51
N ILE A 282 8.02 0.03 -11.64
CA ILE A 282 8.46 1.01 -10.64
C ILE A 282 8.49 2.38 -11.30
N VAL A 283 7.86 3.36 -10.67
CA VAL A 283 7.89 4.76 -11.11
C VAL A 283 8.68 5.57 -10.10
N ILE A 284 9.78 6.18 -10.53
CA ILE A 284 10.61 7.08 -9.72
C ILE A 284 10.30 8.52 -10.13
N ASN A 285 9.63 9.28 -9.26
CA ASN A 285 9.33 10.70 -9.45
C ASN A 285 10.02 11.52 -8.36
N LEU A 286 11.31 11.80 -8.58
CA LEU A 286 12.19 12.50 -7.66
C LEU A 286 13.05 13.53 -8.40
N GLY A 287 13.36 14.64 -7.74
CA GLY A 287 14.15 15.75 -8.29
C GLY A 287 13.59 17.13 -7.98
N THR A 288 12.29 17.23 -7.64
CA THR A 288 11.64 18.50 -7.27
C THR A 288 12.37 19.19 -6.11
N ASN A 289 12.75 18.43 -5.09
CA ASN A 289 13.46 18.97 -3.93
C ASN A 289 14.94 19.25 -4.25
N ASP A 290 15.59 18.38 -5.03
CA ASP A 290 16.96 18.57 -5.51
C ASP A 290 17.09 19.84 -6.35
N ASP A 291 16.08 20.17 -7.16
CA ASP A 291 16.07 21.39 -7.99
C ASP A 291 16.13 22.67 -7.15
N SER A 292 15.61 22.66 -5.92
CA SER A 292 15.73 23.77 -4.98
C SER A 292 17.17 24.00 -4.52
N TYR A 293 18.00 22.94 -4.52
CA TYR A 293 19.44 23.01 -4.24
C TYR A 293 20.25 23.33 -5.50
N CYS A 294 19.94 22.68 -6.62
CA CYS A 294 20.66 22.86 -7.88
C CYS A 294 20.48 24.27 -8.45
N LYS A 295 19.27 24.81 -8.45
CA LYS A 295 18.92 26.17 -8.91
C LYS A 295 19.48 26.53 -10.30
N GLY A 296 19.63 25.52 -11.18
CA GLY A 296 20.18 25.69 -12.54
C GLY A 296 21.72 25.73 -12.60
N ASP A 297 22.41 25.26 -11.56
CA ASP A 297 23.84 25.02 -11.54
C ASP A 297 24.11 23.64 -12.15
N ASP A 298 24.81 23.62 -13.30
CA ASP A 298 25.04 22.38 -14.06
C ASP A 298 25.94 21.39 -13.32
N GLU A 299 26.91 21.83 -12.49
CA GLU A 299 27.77 20.94 -11.71
C GLU A 299 26.94 20.19 -10.67
N LYS A 300 26.03 20.88 -9.95
CA LYS A 300 25.13 20.26 -8.99
C LYS A 300 24.10 19.34 -9.66
N ALA A 301 23.62 19.73 -10.84
CA ALA A 301 22.70 18.92 -11.60
C ALA A 301 23.36 17.65 -12.13
N MET A 302 24.66 17.68 -12.48
CA MET A 302 25.44 16.48 -12.80
C MET A 302 25.65 15.60 -11.56
N GLU A 303 25.98 16.18 -10.39
CA GLU A 303 26.03 15.43 -9.12
C GLU A 303 24.69 14.71 -8.83
N TYR A 304 23.55 15.37 -9.10
CA TYR A 304 22.24 14.75 -9.02
C TYR A 304 22.09 13.61 -10.02
N ALA A 305 22.50 13.77 -11.27
CA ALA A 305 22.40 12.71 -12.29
C ALA A 305 23.20 11.45 -11.92
N GLU A 306 24.44 11.63 -11.45
CA GLU A 306 25.30 10.53 -11.00
C GLU A 306 24.68 9.78 -9.79
N ALA A 307 24.12 10.50 -8.83
CA ALA A 307 23.44 9.87 -7.69
C ALA A 307 22.10 9.22 -8.09
N TYR A 308 21.40 9.78 -9.08
CA TYR A 308 20.17 9.18 -9.63
C TYR A 308 20.48 7.85 -10.32
N GLU A 309 21.57 7.78 -11.10
CA GLU A 309 22.05 6.52 -11.70
C GLU A 309 22.32 5.46 -10.62
N GLN A 310 23.06 5.83 -9.56
CA GLN A 310 23.32 4.92 -8.43
C GLN A 310 22.02 4.45 -7.75
N PHE A 311 21.02 5.32 -7.66
CA PHE A 311 19.73 4.94 -7.11
C PHE A 311 18.96 4.00 -8.03
N ILE A 312 19.05 4.16 -9.36
CA ILE A 312 18.54 3.15 -10.32
C ILE A 312 19.20 1.80 -10.08
N GLU A 313 20.53 1.75 -9.89
CA GLU A 313 21.25 0.52 -9.59
C GLU A 313 20.74 -0.15 -8.30
N GLU A 314 20.53 0.62 -7.23
CA GLU A 314 19.97 0.12 -5.98
C GLU A 314 18.56 -0.46 -6.19
N VAL A 315 17.66 0.29 -6.80
CA VAL A 315 16.28 -0.15 -7.09
C VAL A 315 16.28 -1.42 -7.92
N ARG A 316 17.10 -1.50 -8.97
CA ARG A 316 17.25 -2.68 -9.81
C ARG A 316 17.81 -3.88 -9.05
N SER A 317 18.73 -3.68 -8.13
CA SER A 317 19.33 -4.77 -7.35
C SER A 317 18.28 -5.54 -6.51
N HIS A 318 17.23 -4.87 -6.11
CA HIS A 318 16.11 -5.46 -5.37
C HIS A 318 14.96 -5.94 -6.26
N ASN A 319 14.87 -5.45 -7.51
CA ASN A 319 13.74 -5.68 -8.41
C ASN A 319 14.24 -6.04 -9.82
N SER A 320 14.78 -7.25 -9.98
CA SER A 320 15.49 -7.70 -11.19
C SER A 320 14.66 -7.62 -12.47
N ASP A 321 13.34 -7.77 -12.37
CA ASP A 321 12.45 -7.93 -13.52
C ASP A 321 11.53 -6.73 -13.80
N ALA A 322 11.40 -5.80 -12.86
CA ALA A 322 10.51 -4.66 -12.98
C ALA A 322 10.87 -3.73 -14.15
N GLN A 323 9.86 -3.17 -14.82
CA GLN A 323 10.06 -2.01 -15.68
C GLN A 323 10.24 -0.77 -14.80
N ILE A 324 11.38 -0.07 -14.91
CA ILE A 324 11.63 1.17 -14.15
C ILE A 324 11.38 2.38 -15.06
N ILE A 325 10.51 3.27 -14.62
CA ILE A 325 10.17 4.51 -15.31
C ILE A 325 10.65 5.68 -14.43
N CYS A 326 11.65 6.41 -14.92
CA CYS A 326 12.20 7.59 -14.27
C CYS A 326 11.53 8.84 -14.81
N THR A 327 10.95 9.64 -13.93
CA THR A 327 10.17 10.81 -14.34
C THR A 327 10.36 11.99 -13.40
N LEU A 328 9.93 13.17 -13.81
CA LEU A 328 9.89 14.37 -12.99
C LEU A 328 8.68 15.21 -13.38
N GLY A 329 7.87 15.56 -12.40
CA GLY A 329 6.68 16.41 -12.54
C GLY A 329 5.91 16.37 -11.23
N ILE A 330 4.99 17.23 -11.04
CA ILE A 330 4.30 18.25 -11.82
C ILE A 330 4.72 19.69 -11.43
N MET A 331 5.63 19.84 -10.47
CA MET A 331 6.04 21.15 -9.92
C MET A 331 7.27 21.76 -10.63
N GLY A 332 7.69 21.18 -11.74
CA GLY A 332 8.82 21.64 -12.55
C GLY A 332 9.54 20.48 -13.22
N ASP A 333 10.35 20.76 -14.22
CA ASP A 333 11.02 19.76 -15.05
C ASP A 333 12.49 20.12 -15.35
N ARG A 334 13.08 21.07 -14.60
CA ARG A 334 14.45 21.57 -14.87
C ARG A 334 15.49 20.46 -14.81
N LEU A 335 15.37 19.52 -13.88
CA LEU A 335 16.28 18.39 -13.75
C LEU A 335 15.93 17.20 -14.65
N TYR A 336 14.84 17.24 -15.42
CA TYR A 336 14.46 16.13 -16.29
C TYR A 336 15.53 15.76 -17.33
N PRO A 337 16.24 16.69 -18.00
CA PRO A 337 17.36 16.32 -18.89
C PRO A 337 18.49 15.54 -18.19
N PHE A 338 18.68 15.75 -16.90
CA PHE A 338 19.67 15.05 -16.09
C PHE A 338 19.20 13.64 -15.69
N ILE A 339 17.88 13.43 -15.57
CA ILE A 339 17.29 12.10 -15.44
C ILE A 339 17.47 11.33 -16.76
N GLU A 340 17.20 11.94 -17.91
CA GLU A 340 17.47 11.33 -19.22
C GLU A 340 18.93 10.92 -19.36
N TYR A 341 19.86 11.79 -18.93
CA TYR A 341 21.27 11.50 -18.91
C TYR A 341 21.61 10.29 -17.99
N ALA A 342 21.13 10.28 -16.76
CA ALA A 342 21.35 9.17 -15.80
C ALA A 342 20.82 7.84 -16.35
N VAL A 343 19.64 7.83 -16.95
CA VAL A 343 19.06 6.63 -17.59
C VAL A 343 19.90 6.18 -18.78
N SER A 344 20.39 7.10 -19.60
CA SER A 344 21.26 6.76 -20.73
C SER A 344 22.58 6.14 -20.28
N GLU A 345 23.28 6.77 -19.32
CA GLU A 345 24.53 6.23 -18.75
C GLU A 345 24.32 4.83 -18.15
N TYR A 346 23.26 4.67 -17.35
CA TYR A 346 22.91 3.38 -16.76
C TYR A 346 22.67 2.30 -17.83
N THR A 347 21.85 2.60 -18.85
CA THR A 347 21.51 1.63 -19.89
C THR A 347 22.69 1.30 -20.81
N GLU A 348 23.57 2.28 -21.09
CA GLU A 348 24.80 2.04 -21.84
C GLU A 348 25.81 1.16 -21.09
N LYS A 349 25.94 1.33 -19.76
CA LYS A 349 26.82 0.54 -18.90
C LYS A 349 26.34 -0.89 -18.70
N THR A 350 25.03 -1.07 -18.54
CA THR A 350 24.46 -2.37 -18.09
C THR A 350 23.83 -3.18 -19.21
N GLY A 351 23.40 -2.53 -20.31
CA GLY A 351 22.58 -3.14 -21.35
C GLY A 351 21.12 -3.39 -20.89
N ASP A 352 20.70 -2.86 -19.75
CA ASP A 352 19.34 -3.03 -19.25
C ASP A 352 18.33 -2.20 -20.06
N THR A 353 17.43 -2.88 -20.77
CA THR A 353 16.40 -2.26 -21.62
C THR A 353 15.08 -2.02 -20.88
N LYS A 354 15.01 -2.38 -19.60
CA LYS A 354 13.81 -2.21 -18.75
C LYS A 354 13.87 -0.93 -17.90
N VAL A 355 14.72 0.02 -18.23
CA VAL A 355 14.80 1.36 -17.61
C VAL A 355 14.55 2.40 -18.67
N SER A 356 13.71 3.37 -18.40
CA SER A 356 13.38 4.44 -19.35
C SER A 356 13.08 5.75 -18.63
N ALA A 357 13.37 6.88 -19.29
CA ALA A 357 12.90 8.19 -18.86
C ALA A 357 11.57 8.53 -19.56
N MET A 358 10.65 9.13 -18.82
CA MET A 358 9.36 9.56 -19.33
C MET A 358 9.06 10.98 -18.81
N LYS A 359 8.79 11.89 -19.71
CA LYS A 359 8.36 13.26 -19.36
C LYS A 359 6.85 13.28 -19.15
N PHE A 360 6.41 13.96 -18.06
CA PHE A 360 4.98 14.26 -17.84
C PHE A 360 4.45 15.25 -18.86
#